data_e81a6c147b956104ef5bea861b29f2ef
#
_entry.id   e81a6c147b956104ef5bea861b29f2ef
#
_cell.length_a   1.000
_cell.length_b   1.000
_cell.length_c   1.000
_cell.angle_alpha   90.00
_cell.angle_beta   90.00
_cell.angle_gamma   90.00
#
_symmetry.space_group_name_H-M   'P 1'
#
loop_
_entity.id
_entity.type
_entity.pdbx_description
1 polymer ?
#
loop_
_entity_poly.entity_id
_entity_poly.type
_entity_poly.pdbx_seq_one_letter_code
_entity_poly.pdbx_strand_id
1 'polypeptide(L)'
;MGKKAPELINNMQVEVYEAFDRMRVAAAKKGIEMKVVSAYRSYNRQREIWNAKYKAFTQEGLEPKDAIKKIITYSTLPGTSRHHWGTDIDIIDNANPQSGDVLLTEKFYDNGPSSALREWMNDNAAAYGFFEVYTNNPNRKGFAHEPWHYTYRPLSKSYLEVLTTHALSEIAKDDQLLGRAFLDNEFFKAYTSAHILDINPILFAQE
;
A
#
# COMPACT_ATOMS: atom_id res chain seq x y z
N MET A 1 -5.71 16.08 -23.87
CA MET A 1 -6.89 16.23 -22.97
C MET A 1 -6.54 15.59 -21.65
N GLY A 2 -6.32 16.37 -20.57
CA GLY A 2 -6.06 15.83 -19.24
C GLY A 2 -7.28 15.08 -18.74
N LYS A 3 -7.13 13.79 -18.42
CA LYS A 3 -8.19 13.04 -17.77
C LYS A 3 -8.49 13.72 -16.44
N LYS A 4 -9.78 13.99 -16.17
CA LYS A 4 -10.24 14.50 -14.88
C LYS A 4 -9.81 13.50 -13.80
N ALA A 5 -9.33 14.00 -12.65
CA ALA A 5 -9.01 13.13 -11.52
C ALA A 5 -10.26 12.29 -11.16
N PRO A 6 -10.11 11.02 -10.78
CA PRO A 6 -11.25 10.18 -10.41
C PRO A 6 -11.98 10.78 -9.20
N GLU A 7 -13.30 10.65 -9.21
CA GLU A 7 -14.12 10.99 -8.05
C GLU A 7 -13.87 9.99 -6.91
N LEU A 8 -13.76 10.50 -5.68
CA LEU A 8 -13.50 9.70 -4.49
C LEU A 8 -14.67 9.77 -3.51
N ILE A 9 -15.08 8.61 -3.01
CA ILE A 9 -15.99 8.45 -1.88
C ILE A 9 -15.22 7.76 -0.76
N ASN A 10 -15.21 8.35 0.44
CA ASN A 10 -14.43 7.84 1.58
C ASN A 10 -12.96 7.54 1.23
N ASN A 11 -12.34 8.41 0.43
CA ASN A 11 -10.97 8.27 -0.07
C ASN A 11 -10.73 7.03 -0.96
N MET A 12 -11.77 6.47 -1.59
CA MET A 12 -11.69 5.41 -2.60
C MET A 12 -12.34 5.89 -3.90
N GLN A 13 -11.90 5.37 -5.04
CA GLN A 13 -12.66 5.57 -6.28
C GLN A 13 -14.07 4.97 -6.11
N VAL A 14 -15.07 5.54 -6.79
CA VAL A 14 -16.50 5.18 -6.60
C VAL A 14 -16.71 3.68 -6.72
N GLU A 15 -16.19 3.05 -7.78
CA GLU A 15 -16.30 1.61 -8.02
C GLU A 15 -15.66 0.78 -6.91
N VAL A 16 -14.50 1.23 -6.40
CA VAL A 16 -13.81 0.58 -5.27
C VAL A 16 -14.64 0.64 -4.00
N TYR A 17 -15.22 1.82 -3.71
CA TYR A 17 -16.09 2.00 -2.56
C TYR A 17 -17.33 1.11 -2.63
N GLU A 18 -17.99 1.02 -3.78
CA GLU A 18 -19.16 0.14 -3.96
C GLU A 18 -18.82 -1.34 -3.76
N ALA A 19 -17.67 -1.78 -4.28
CA ALA A 19 -17.18 -3.15 -4.08
C ALA A 19 -16.82 -3.41 -2.61
N PHE A 20 -16.15 -2.46 -1.97
CA PHE A 20 -15.81 -2.51 -0.54
C PHE A 20 -17.05 -2.55 0.34
N ASP A 21 -18.07 -1.74 0.05
CA ASP A 21 -19.30 -1.71 0.86
C ASP A 21 -20.05 -3.05 0.79
N ARG A 22 -20.15 -3.67 -0.39
CA ARG A 22 -20.71 -5.02 -0.53
C ARG A 22 -19.90 -6.05 0.28
N MET A 23 -18.58 -5.97 0.22
CA MET A 23 -17.68 -6.85 0.97
C MET A 23 -17.86 -6.67 2.49
N ARG A 24 -17.87 -5.42 2.97
CA ARG A 24 -18.09 -5.05 4.38
C ARG A 24 -19.41 -5.57 4.92
N VAL A 25 -20.50 -5.43 4.14
CA VAL A 25 -21.84 -5.94 4.52
C VAL A 25 -21.84 -7.47 4.63
N ALA A 26 -21.10 -8.17 3.78
CA ALA A 26 -20.98 -9.63 3.86
C ALA A 26 -20.17 -10.07 5.10
N ALA A 27 -19.06 -9.42 5.40
CA ALA A 27 -18.25 -9.69 6.57
C ALA A 27 -18.99 -9.42 7.89
N ALA A 28 -19.82 -8.38 7.93
CA ALA A 28 -20.63 -8.03 9.11
C ALA A 28 -21.58 -9.16 9.53
N LYS A 29 -22.09 -9.98 8.58
CA LYS A 29 -22.90 -11.18 8.87
C LYS A 29 -22.12 -12.28 9.62
N LYS A 30 -20.79 -12.17 9.67
CA LYS A 30 -19.88 -13.06 10.40
C LYS A 30 -19.31 -12.41 11.68
N GLY A 31 -19.85 -11.24 12.06
CA GLY A 31 -19.41 -10.50 13.25
C GLY A 31 -18.13 -9.68 13.04
N ILE A 32 -17.67 -9.52 11.80
CA ILE A 32 -16.47 -8.74 11.46
C ILE A 32 -16.89 -7.30 11.11
N GLU A 33 -16.32 -6.32 11.80
CA GLU A 33 -16.54 -4.90 11.54
C GLU A 33 -15.36 -4.29 10.79
N MET A 34 -15.39 -4.34 9.45
CA MET A 34 -14.33 -3.75 8.64
C MET A 34 -14.24 -2.25 8.79
N LYS A 35 -13.07 -1.76 9.22
CA LYS A 35 -12.73 -0.33 9.30
C LYS A 35 -11.53 -0.04 8.40
N VAL A 36 -11.70 0.96 7.54
CA VAL A 36 -10.60 1.49 6.72
C VAL A 36 -9.71 2.40 7.57
N VAL A 37 -8.43 2.09 7.65
CA VAL A 37 -7.39 2.88 8.34
C VAL A 37 -6.74 3.85 7.37
N SER A 38 -6.49 3.40 6.13
CA SER A 38 -5.90 4.19 5.06
C SER A 38 -6.51 3.79 3.72
N ALA A 39 -6.72 4.77 2.84
CA ALA A 39 -7.13 4.57 1.45
C ALA A 39 -6.36 5.53 0.55
N TYR A 40 -7.01 6.46 -0.18
CA TYR A 40 -6.29 7.43 -1.00
C TYR A 40 -5.30 8.26 -0.17
N ARG A 41 -4.10 8.39 -0.72
CA ARG A 41 -3.03 9.24 -0.18
C ARG A 41 -2.45 10.09 -1.30
N SER A 42 -2.45 11.41 -1.14
CA SER A 42 -1.85 12.31 -2.14
C SER A 42 -0.32 12.16 -2.20
N TYR A 43 0.27 12.53 -3.34
CA TYR A 43 1.73 12.63 -3.49
C TYR A 43 2.36 13.48 -2.38
N ASN A 44 1.80 14.68 -2.13
CA ASN A 44 2.32 15.59 -1.11
C ASN A 44 2.30 14.95 0.29
N ARG A 45 1.22 14.24 0.63
CA ARG A 45 1.15 13.54 1.92
C ARG A 45 2.19 12.43 2.03
N GLN A 46 2.42 11.67 0.98
CA GLN A 46 3.48 10.66 0.96
C GLN A 46 4.87 11.27 1.07
N ARG A 47 5.11 12.42 0.41
CA ARG A 47 6.36 13.18 0.54
C ARG A 47 6.59 13.70 1.97
N GLU A 48 5.57 14.18 2.63
CA GLU A 48 5.65 14.57 4.05
C GLU A 48 6.08 13.39 4.93
N ILE A 49 5.46 12.21 4.76
CA ILE A 49 5.80 10.98 5.49
C ILE A 49 7.25 10.59 5.22
N TRP A 50 7.66 10.59 3.95
CA TRP A 50 9.03 10.30 3.54
C TRP A 50 10.03 11.25 4.20
N ASN A 51 9.79 12.56 4.05
CA ASN A 51 10.67 13.59 4.58
C ASN A 51 10.79 13.55 6.10
N ALA A 52 9.69 13.28 6.81
CA ALA A 52 9.70 13.13 8.26
C ALA A 52 10.57 11.93 8.70
N LYS A 53 10.40 10.78 8.05
CA LYS A 53 11.23 9.59 8.32
C LYS A 53 12.70 9.82 7.96
N TYR A 54 12.98 10.44 6.82
CA TYR A 54 14.35 10.75 6.41
C TYR A 54 15.05 11.64 7.44
N LYS A 55 14.38 12.72 7.89
CA LYS A 55 14.91 13.60 8.96
C LYS A 55 15.16 12.84 10.25
N ALA A 56 14.20 12.05 10.71
CA ALA A 56 14.32 11.28 11.94
C ALA A 56 15.53 10.34 11.89
N PHE A 57 15.65 9.54 10.84
CA PHE A 57 16.72 8.55 10.72
C PHE A 57 18.10 9.19 10.53
N THR A 58 18.21 10.29 9.78
CA THR A 58 19.50 11.00 9.68
C THR A 58 19.87 11.72 10.98
N GLN A 59 18.90 12.21 11.77
CA GLN A 59 19.15 12.75 13.11
C GLN A 59 19.56 11.67 14.12
N GLU A 60 19.12 10.42 13.93
CA GLU A 60 19.60 9.25 14.68
C GLU A 60 21.03 8.83 14.28
N GLY A 61 21.64 9.48 13.29
CA GLY A 61 23.00 9.24 12.83
C GLY A 61 23.13 8.27 11.67
N LEU A 62 22.03 7.87 11.00
CA LEU A 62 22.14 7.04 9.80
C LEU A 62 22.68 7.87 8.63
N GLU A 63 23.57 7.25 7.83
CA GLU A 63 23.97 7.81 6.55
C GLU A 63 22.76 7.92 5.60
N PRO A 64 22.73 8.91 4.70
CA PRO A 64 21.58 9.17 3.82
C PRO A 64 21.07 7.94 3.07
N LYS A 65 21.94 7.12 2.50
CA LYS A 65 21.55 5.89 1.78
C LYS A 65 20.94 4.84 2.70
N ASP A 66 21.42 4.72 3.93
CA ASP A 66 20.91 3.76 4.90
C ASP A 66 19.58 4.24 5.51
N ALA A 67 19.41 5.55 5.68
CA ALA A 67 18.12 6.14 6.00
C ALA A 67 17.07 5.82 4.92
N ILE A 68 17.41 5.96 3.63
CA ILE A 68 16.54 5.60 2.50
C ILE A 68 16.18 4.10 2.54
N LYS A 69 17.16 3.22 2.72
CA LYS A 69 16.92 1.76 2.85
C LYS A 69 15.96 1.45 4.00
N LYS A 70 16.17 2.08 5.16
CA LYS A 70 15.28 1.92 6.33
C LYS A 70 13.86 2.42 6.05
N ILE A 71 13.70 3.52 5.31
CA ILE A 71 12.39 4.04 4.93
C ILE A 71 11.65 3.04 4.04
N ILE A 72 12.30 2.54 2.99
CA ILE A 72 11.64 1.67 1.98
C ILE A 72 11.34 0.26 2.48
N THR A 73 11.66 -0.08 3.72
CA THR A 73 11.19 -1.33 4.35
C THR A 73 9.67 -1.34 4.52
N TYR A 74 9.07 -0.19 4.87
CA TYR A 74 7.63 -0.05 5.16
C TYR A 74 6.97 1.18 4.51
N SER A 75 7.70 1.95 3.73
CA SER A 75 7.15 3.18 3.13
C SER A 75 7.60 3.33 1.70
N THR A 76 6.64 3.58 0.83
CA THR A 76 6.90 3.80 -0.59
C THR A 76 7.57 5.14 -0.85
N LEU A 77 8.37 5.20 -1.91
CA LEU A 77 8.82 6.45 -2.51
C LEU A 77 7.59 7.24 -2.99
N PRO A 78 7.50 8.57 -2.72
CA PRO A 78 6.40 9.39 -3.24
C PRO A 78 6.26 9.25 -4.77
N GLY A 79 5.03 9.12 -5.25
CA GLY A 79 4.73 8.83 -6.65
C GLY A 79 4.63 7.34 -7.00
N THR A 80 5.11 6.45 -6.13
CA THR A 80 5.01 4.99 -6.34
C THR A 80 4.04 4.30 -5.39
N SER A 81 3.44 5.04 -4.47
CA SER A 81 2.46 4.48 -3.54
C SER A 81 1.19 4.07 -4.28
N ARG A 82 0.76 2.84 -4.08
CA ARG A 82 -0.50 2.33 -4.63
C ARG A 82 -1.72 3.06 -4.08
N HIS A 83 -1.61 3.62 -2.87
CA HIS A 83 -2.65 4.51 -2.30
C HIS A 83 -2.88 5.78 -3.13
N HIS A 84 -1.95 6.20 -4.01
CA HIS A 84 -2.18 7.32 -4.91
C HIS A 84 -3.29 7.05 -5.94
N TRP A 85 -3.61 5.79 -6.17
CA TRP A 85 -4.61 5.40 -7.16
C TRP A 85 -6.04 5.42 -6.61
N GLY A 86 -6.20 5.41 -5.27
CA GLY A 86 -7.52 5.28 -4.63
C GLY A 86 -8.16 3.92 -4.84
N THR A 87 -7.36 2.90 -5.16
CA THR A 87 -7.75 1.50 -5.36
C THR A 87 -7.32 0.58 -4.24
N ASP A 88 -6.44 1.08 -3.37
CA ASP A 88 -5.81 0.30 -2.31
C ASP A 88 -6.31 0.77 -0.94
N ILE A 89 -6.55 -0.17 -0.05
CA ILE A 89 -7.08 0.04 1.30
C ILE A 89 -6.28 -0.74 2.33
N ASP A 90 -6.06 -0.10 3.49
CA ASP A 90 -5.60 -0.76 4.71
C ASP A 90 -6.79 -0.92 5.65
N ILE A 91 -7.10 -2.14 6.07
CA ILE A 91 -8.29 -2.48 6.85
C ILE A 91 -7.96 -3.26 8.13
N ILE A 92 -8.77 -3.03 9.16
CA ILE A 92 -8.73 -3.78 10.43
C ILE A 92 -10.13 -4.26 10.80
N ASP A 93 -10.20 -5.19 11.75
CA ASP A 93 -11.45 -5.52 12.43
C ASP A 93 -11.66 -4.60 13.63
N ASN A 94 -12.70 -3.77 13.56
CA ASN A 94 -13.06 -2.82 14.62
C ASN A 94 -14.02 -3.42 15.66
N ALA A 95 -14.49 -4.66 15.47
CA ALA A 95 -15.30 -5.38 16.47
C ALA A 95 -14.48 -5.67 17.74
N ASN A 96 -13.15 -5.75 17.60
CA ASN A 96 -12.23 -5.99 18.70
C ASN A 96 -11.43 -4.73 19.06
N PRO A 97 -11.38 -4.32 20.34
CA PRO A 97 -10.60 -3.15 20.76
C PRO A 97 -9.13 -3.29 20.42
N GLN A 98 -8.54 -2.23 19.85
CA GLN A 98 -7.13 -2.18 19.50
C GLN A 98 -6.49 -0.90 20.05
N SER A 99 -5.23 -0.98 20.49
CA SER A 99 -4.43 0.14 20.99
C SER A 99 -3.08 0.21 20.27
N GLY A 100 -2.47 1.38 20.29
CA GLY A 100 -1.17 1.63 19.65
C GLY A 100 -1.28 1.57 18.13
N ASP A 101 -0.19 1.15 17.46
CA ASP A 101 -0.19 0.94 16.01
C ASP A 101 -1.07 -0.26 15.67
N VAL A 102 -2.10 -0.04 14.86
CA VAL A 102 -3.09 -1.07 14.51
C VAL A 102 -2.65 -1.88 13.28
N LEU A 103 -1.68 -1.40 12.52
CA LEU A 103 -1.14 -2.05 11.32
C LEU A 103 0.19 -2.77 11.65
N LEU A 104 0.09 -3.76 12.54
CA LEU A 104 1.20 -4.65 12.90
C LEU A 104 0.81 -6.08 12.53
N THR A 105 1.73 -6.82 11.91
CA THR A 105 1.48 -8.16 11.37
C THR A 105 0.93 -9.12 12.43
N GLU A 106 1.45 -9.09 13.66
CA GLU A 106 0.99 -9.95 14.75
C GLU A 106 -0.48 -9.73 15.14
N LYS A 107 -1.06 -8.57 14.84
CA LYS A 107 -2.49 -8.30 15.11
C LYS A 107 -3.44 -9.03 14.16
N PHE A 108 -2.92 -9.60 13.10
CA PHE A 108 -3.68 -10.32 12.07
C PHE A 108 -3.50 -11.85 12.15
N TYR A 109 -2.78 -12.35 13.15
CA TYR A 109 -2.49 -13.77 13.32
C TYR A 109 -2.88 -14.27 14.72
N ASP A 110 -2.99 -15.57 14.85
CA ASP A 110 -3.30 -16.26 16.10
C ASP A 110 -4.54 -15.70 16.80
N ASN A 111 -4.38 -15.13 17.98
CA ASN A 111 -5.45 -14.48 18.76
C ASN A 111 -5.45 -12.96 18.58
N GLY A 112 -4.82 -12.44 17.54
CA GLY A 112 -4.81 -11.01 17.27
C GLY A 112 -6.19 -10.45 16.94
N PRO A 113 -6.46 -9.17 17.24
CA PRO A 113 -7.78 -8.57 17.12
C PRO A 113 -8.34 -8.56 15.69
N SER A 114 -7.50 -8.66 14.66
CA SER A 114 -7.90 -8.71 13.25
C SER A 114 -7.67 -10.09 12.59
N SER A 115 -7.43 -11.15 13.39
CA SER A 115 -7.20 -12.50 12.85
C SER A 115 -8.43 -13.04 12.11
N ALA A 116 -9.62 -12.88 12.69
CA ALA A 116 -10.88 -13.30 12.06
C ALA A 116 -11.15 -12.55 10.73
N LEU A 117 -10.83 -11.25 10.68
CA LEU A 117 -10.89 -10.47 9.44
C LEU A 117 -9.95 -11.06 8.38
N ARG A 118 -8.69 -11.33 8.74
CA ARG A 118 -7.70 -11.88 7.80
C ARG A 118 -8.16 -13.25 7.24
N GLU A 119 -8.64 -14.15 8.09
CA GLU A 119 -9.15 -15.45 7.65
C GLU A 119 -10.34 -15.27 6.69
N TRP A 120 -11.28 -14.42 7.05
CA TRP A 120 -12.42 -14.13 6.19
C TRP A 120 -11.99 -13.52 4.83
N MET A 121 -11.01 -12.61 4.83
CA MET A 121 -10.48 -12.00 3.61
C MET A 121 -9.81 -13.03 2.71
N ASN A 122 -9.06 -13.98 3.24
CA ASN A 122 -8.42 -15.04 2.47
C ASN A 122 -9.45 -15.86 1.65
N ASP A 123 -10.62 -16.11 2.24
CA ASP A 123 -11.65 -16.94 1.62
C ASP A 123 -12.59 -16.15 0.68
N ASN A 124 -12.78 -14.85 0.94
CA ASN A 124 -13.87 -14.11 0.33
C ASN A 124 -13.45 -12.87 -0.49
N ALA A 125 -12.31 -12.25 -0.21
CA ALA A 125 -11.94 -10.95 -0.80
C ALA A 125 -11.93 -10.98 -2.33
N ALA A 126 -11.44 -12.07 -2.94
CA ALA A 126 -11.36 -12.24 -4.39
C ALA A 126 -12.73 -12.15 -5.08
N ALA A 127 -13.81 -12.62 -4.43
CA ALA A 127 -15.17 -12.53 -4.96
C ALA A 127 -15.67 -11.09 -5.09
N TYR A 128 -15.05 -10.15 -4.37
CA TYR A 128 -15.32 -8.71 -4.42
C TYR A 128 -14.27 -7.93 -5.21
N GLY A 129 -13.31 -8.61 -5.86
CA GLY A 129 -12.24 -7.99 -6.64
C GLY A 129 -11.04 -7.51 -5.82
N PHE A 130 -10.99 -7.82 -4.50
CA PHE A 130 -9.87 -7.43 -3.64
C PHE A 130 -8.85 -8.55 -3.47
N PHE A 131 -7.58 -8.17 -3.49
CA PHE A 131 -6.45 -9.09 -3.33
C PHE A 131 -5.38 -8.45 -2.43
N GLU A 132 -4.81 -9.27 -1.55
CA GLU A 132 -3.65 -8.88 -0.75
C GLU A 132 -2.48 -8.55 -1.67
N VAL A 133 -1.78 -7.45 -1.41
CA VAL A 133 -0.68 -6.98 -2.26
C VAL A 133 0.65 -7.56 -1.82
N TYR A 134 0.98 -7.45 -0.54
CA TYR A 134 2.27 -7.83 0.03
C TYR A 134 2.15 -9.09 0.85
N THR A 135 2.08 -10.23 0.14
CA THR A 135 1.83 -11.56 0.72
C THR A 135 2.98 -12.06 1.60
N ASN A 136 2.68 -13.03 2.47
CA ASN A 136 3.68 -13.72 3.29
C ASN A 136 4.44 -14.79 2.47
N ASN A 137 5.10 -14.36 1.39
CA ASN A 137 5.96 -15.23 0.59
C ASN A 137 7.42 -14.98 0.99
N PRO A 138 8.15 -15.97 1.54
CA PRO A 138 9.52 -15.80 2.02
C PRO A 138 10.53 -15.48 0.90
N ASN A 139 10.18 -15.66 -0.36
CA ASN A 139 11.04 -15.32 -1.50
C ASN A 139 10.93 -13.85 -1.92
N ARG A 140 9.97 -13.09 -1.37
CA ARG A 140 9.81 -11.66 -1.66
C ARG A 140 10.95 -10.87 -1.01
N LYS A 141 11.41 -9.84 -1.74
CA LYS A 141 12.55 -8.98 -1.34
C LYS A 141 12.15 -7.52 -1.09
N GLY A 142 10.91 -7.16 -1.43
CA GLY A 142 10.39 -5.79 -1.33
C GLY A 142 9.82 -5.46 0.04
N PHE A 143 8.67 -4.79 0.03
CA PHE A 143 7.98 -4.44 1.27
C PHE A 143 7.69 -5.67 2.12
N ALA A 144 7.73 -5.50 3.44
CA ALA A 144 7.34 -6.53 4.38
C ALA A 144 5.90 -7.01 4.11
N HIS A 145 5.55 -8.17 4.69
CA HIS A 145 4.18 -8.67 4.62
C HIS A 145 3.20 -7.72 5.33
N GLU A 146 2.15 -7.34 4.62
CA GLU A 146 1.12 -6.42 5.09
C GLU A 146 -0.28 -7.07 4.98
N PRO A 147 -0.72 -7.87 5.97
CA PRO A 147 -1.99 -8.59 5.92
C PRO A 147 -3.24 -7.68 5.96
N TRP A 148 -3.04 -6.39 6.11
CA TRP A 148 -4.09 -5.37 6.07
C TRP A 148 -4.27 -4.73 4.70
N HIS A 149 -3.27 -4.84 3.79
CA HIS A 149 -3.19 -4.08 2.55
C HIS A 149 -3.79 -4.84 1.38
N TYR A 150 -4.94 -4.38 0.92
CA TYR A 150 -5.67 -4.96 -0.20
C TYR A 150 -5.83 -3.96 -1.33
N THR A 151 -5.80 -4.46 -2.58
CA THR A 151 -6.04 -3.69 -3.79
C THR A 151 -7.29 -4.17 -4.51
N TYR A 152 -8.07 -3.27 -5.09
CA TYR A 152 -9.16 -3.59 -6.01
C TYR A 152 -8.57 -3.81 -7.40
N ARG A 153 -8.34 -5.09 -7.75
CA ARG A 153 -7.61 -5.49 -8.95
C ARG A 153 -8.22 -4.99 -10.26
N PRO A 154 -9.56 -4.95 -10.45
CA PRO A 154 -10.16 -4.52 -11.72
C PRO A 154 -9.68 -3.14 -12.20
N LEU A 155 -9.39 -2.21 -11.28
CA LEU A 155 -8.85 -0.89 -11.60
C LEU A 155 -7.34 -0.81 -11.42
N SER A 156 -6.77 -1.38 -10.34
CA SER A 156 -5.37 -1.21 -9.99
C SER A 156 -4.40 -1.83 -10.99
N LYS A 157 -4.82 -2.84 -11.77
CA LYS A 157 -4.01 -3.48 -12.81
C LYS A 157 -3.52 -2.47 -13.85
N SER A 158 -4.42 -1.64 -14.38
CA SER A 158 -4.06 -0.63 -15.38
C SER A 158 -3.13 0.46 -14.83
N TYR A 159 -3.30 0.84 -13.55
CA TYR A 159 -2.40 1.78 -12.89
C TYR A 159 -0.99 1.19 -12.70
N LEU A 160 -0.91 -0.10 -12.36
CA LEU A 160 0.37 -0.79 -12.23
C LEU A 160 1.11 -0.84 -13.57
N GLU A 161 0.42 -1.17 -14.66
CA GLU A 161 0.98 -1.16 -16.01
C GLU A 161 1.55 0.22 -16.38
N VAL A 162 0.81 1.28 -16.08
CA VAL A 162 1.28 2.66 -16.31
C VAL A 162 2.50 2.96 -15.45
N LEU A 163 2.49 2.61 -14.16
CA LEU A 163 3.61 2.87 -13.25
C LEU A 163 4.89 2.19 -13.74
N THR A 164 4.81 0.97 -14.26
CA THR A 164 5.98 0.21 -14.74
C THR A 164 6.59 0.78 -16.02
N THR A 165 5.83 1.56 -16.79
CA THR A 165 6.29 2.19 -18.03
C THR A 165 6.78 3.63 -17.83
N HIS A 166 6.52 4.25 -16.68
CA HIS A 166 6.94 5.61 -16.39
C HIS A 166 8.39 5.67 -15.89
N ALA A 167 9.09 6.74 -16.29
CA ALA A 167 10.44 7.00 -15.80
C ALA A 167 10.38 7.48 -14.35
N LEU A 168 10.65 6.59 -13.39
CA LEU A 168 10.69 6.93 -11.96
C LEU A 168 11.73 8.00 -11.63
N SER A 169 12.73 8.22 -12.50
CA SER A 169 13.72 9.30 -12.39
C SER A 169 13.10 10.71 -12.33
N GLU A 170 11.85 10.89 -12.83
CA GLU A 170 11.13 12.15 -12.68
C GLU A 170 10.90 12.52 -11.20
N ILE A 171 10.77 11.53 -10.32
CA ILE A 171 10.60 11.73 -8.87
C ILE A 171 11.83 12.44 -8.27
N ALA A 172 13.03 12.15 -8.76
CA ALA A 172 14.27 12.79 -8.28
C ALA A 172 14.36 14.30 -8.67
N LYS A 173 13.47 14.78 -9.55
CA LYS A 173 13.37 16.20 -9.89
C LYS A 173 12.59 17.03 -8.86
N ASP A 174 11.84 16.37 -7.96
CA ASP A 174 11.16 17.07 -6.87
C ASP A 174 12.19 17.65 -5.89
N ASP A 175 12.37 18.96 -5.91
CA ASP A 175 13.35 19.69 -5.09
C ASP A 175 13.00 19.68 -3.59
N GLN A 176 11.76 19.39 -3.24
CA GLN A 176 11.29 19.26 -1.87
C GLN A 176 11.45 17.83 -1.31
N LEU A 177 11.87 16.85 -2.12
CA LEU A 177 12.08 15.47 -1.68
C LEU A 177 13.47 15.32 -1.03
N LEU A 178 13.51 15.05 0.25
CA LEU A 178 14.77 14.84 0.97
C LEU A 178 15.43 13.52 0.54
N GLY A 179 16.77 13.54 0.46
CA GLY A 179 17.55 12.39 0.02
C GLY A 179 17.54 12.14 -1.48
N ARG A 180 16.86 12.98 -2.30
CA ARG A 180 16.74 12.81 -3.76
C ARG A 180 18.07 12.67 -4.50
N ALA A 181 19.14 13.29 -4.00
CA ALA A 181 20.47 13.20 -4.59
C ALA A 181 21.06 11.79 -4.59
N PHE A 182 20.49 10.87 -3.80
CA PHE A 182 20.88 9.47 -3.68
C PHE A 182 19.97 8.52 -4.47
N LEU A 183 18.95 9.06 -5.16
CA LEU A 183 18.02 8.31 -6.01
C LEU A 183 18.53 8.29 -7.45
N ASP A 184 19.56 7.52 -7.69
CA ASP A 184 20.16 7.35 -9.01
C ASP A 184 19.46 6.24 -9.84
N ASN A 185 19.92 6.03 -11.06
CA ASN A 185 19.33 5.02 -11.95
C ASN A 185 19.48 3.59 -11.42
N GLU A 186 20.53 3.29 -10.67
CA GLU A 186 20.74 1.99 -10.05
C GLU A 186 19.72 1.78 -8.93
N PHE A 187 19.52 2.80 -8.10
CA PHE A 187 18.46 2.80 -7.09
C PHE A 187 17.08 2.55 -7.72
N PHE A 188 16.71 3.30 -8.77
CA PHE A 188 15.40 3.14 -9.39
C PHE A 188 15.20 1.76 -9.99
N LYS A 189 16.22 1.18 -10.61
CA LYS A 189 16.17 -0.18 -11.16
C LYS A 189 15.95 -1.22 -10.05
N ALA A 190 16.71 -1.13 -8.98
CA ALA A 190 16.58 -2.02 -7.82
C ALA A 190 15.23 -1.87 -7.14
N TYR A 191 14.78 -0.62 -6.92
CA TYR A 191 13.50 -0.29 -6.30
C TYR A 191 12.32 -0.81 -7.13
N THR A 192 12.34 -0.64 -8.45
CA THR A 192 11.31 -1.18 -9.34
C THR A 192 11.20 -2.69 -9.20
N SER A 193 12.32 -3.39 -9.28
CA SER A 193 12.34 -4.85 -9.18
C SER A 193 11.84 -5.34 -7.82
N ALA A 194 12.32 -4.75 -6.72
CA ALA A 194 12.05 -5.24 -5.38
C ALA A 194 10.75 -4.71 -4.76
N HIS A 195 10.29 -3.49 -5.10
CA HIS A 195 9.19 -2.84 -4.40
C HIS A 195 7.95 -2.60 -5.25
N ILE A 196 8.10 -2.47 -6.58
CA ILE A 196 6.95 -2.29 -7.49
C ILE A 196 6.50 -3.62 -8.06
N LEU A 197 7.44 -4.48 -8.48
CA LEU A 197 7.14 -5.74 -9.20
C LEU A 197 7.09 -6.96 -8.29
N ASP A 198 7.72 -6.92 -7.11
CA ASP A 198 7.74 -8.04 -6.17
C ASP A 198 6.51 -7.99 -5.23
N ILE A 199 5.35 -8.16 -5.83
CA ILE A 199 4.02 -8.17 -5.18
C ILE A 199 3.30 -9.50 -5.50
N ASN A 200 2.09 -9.67 -4.99
CA ASN A 200 1.26 -10.85 -5.27
C ASN A 200 1.14 -11.11 -6.79
N PRO A 201 1.61 -12.25 -7.32
CA PRO A 201 1.61 -12.54 -8.76
C PRO A 201 0.23 -12.49 -9.42
N ILE A 202 -0.83 -12.74 -8.67
CA ILE A 202 -2.22 -12.66 -9.18
C ILE A 202 -2.54 -11.28 -9.76
N LEU A 203 -1.86 -10.22 -9.29
CA LEU A 203 -2.09 -8.85 -9.74
C LEU A 203 -1.58 -8.58 -11.17
N PHE A 204 -0.73 -9.46 -11.70
CA PHE A 204 -0.22 -9.43 -13.08
C PHE A 204 -0.95 -10.42 -14.00
N ALA A 205 -1.69 -11.40 -13.46
CA ALA A 205 -2.32 -12.44 -14.25
C ALA A 205 -3.28 -11.82 -15.29
N GLN A 206 -3.24 -12.36 -16.52
CA GLN A 206 -4.29 -12.10 -17.51
C GLN A 206 -5.55 -12.86 -17.10
N GLU A 207 -6.71 -12.32 -17.42
CA GLU A 207 -8.00 -12.98 -17.25
C GLU A 207 -8.16 -14.10 -18.25
#